data_043e768eeadd02cc0615ba120e7723e3
#
_entry.id   043e768eeadd02cc0615ba120e7723e3
#
_cell.length_a   1.000
_cell.length_b   1.000
_cell.length_c   1.000
_cell.angle_alpha   90.00
_cell.angle_beta   90.00
_cell.angle_gamma   90.00
#
_symmetry.space_group_name_H-M   'P 1'
#
loop_
_entity.id
_entity.type
_entity.pdbx_description
1 polymer ?
#
loop_
_entity_poly.entity_id
_entity_poly.type
_entity_poly.pdbx_seq_one_letter_code
_entity_poly.pdbx_strand_id
1 'polypeptide(L)'
;MFTFVVTCYNQAEVVTHALESIRYQICRFGKDQKFQLIVADDGSEDSSCEVIEQWITGNRDIFERVDKLFREKNAGICKNYAEALRIVKGDRFVVLNGDDLFSPYNLFGVTDLLDEYDIVCTAFIKFTGSGDMIRTYATYLDVVLQNFIRGGILRRSIKLGCAVMGTAVYQKELLTEEVFDFILRFRTVNDRACFQKIVDDHEELRVCYVNRPFILYRISENSISNFNSPNRRLHNQEVAQLCREERTSEQSVFFRVMLYLQEKSAAVRANPNYFVRLMRFFSPYYFIMLWLFLKNYREIVRMEHELIDPFWKHCSDFSSKIKKRAEKSACCGKNKDHL
;
A
#
# COMPACT_ATOMS: atom_id res chain seq x y z
N MET A 1 17.50 -10.87 7.05
CA MET A 1 17.57 -9.47 6.51
C MET A 1 16.17 -8.98 6.20
N PHE A 2 15.86 -7.68 6.46
CA PHE A 2 14.56 -7.08 6.14
C PHE A 2 14.68 -6.17 4.93
N THR A 3 13.73 -6.20 3.99
CA THR A 3 13.78 -5.38 2.77
C THR A 3 12.69 -4.31 2.76
N PHE A 4 13.10 -3.06 2.55
CA PHE A 4 12.22 -1.97 2.18
C PHE A 4 12.22 -1.79 0.68
N VAL A 5 11.03 -1.80 0.07
CA VAL A 5 10.85 -1.52 -1.36
C VAL A 5 10.11 -0.19 -1.49
N VAL A 6 10.70 0.76 -2.20
CA VAL A 6 10.09 2.06 -2.50
C VAL A 6 9.81 2.13 -3.99
N THR A 7 8.56 2.41 -4.37
CA THR A 7 8.16 2.64 -5.76
C THR A 7 7.95 4.14 -5.99
N CYS A 8 8.51 4.69 -7.06
CA CYS A 8 8.49 6.12 -7.36
C CYS A 8 8.10 6.39 -8.80
N TYR A 9 7.39 7.50 -9.04
CA TYR A 9 7.18 8.10 -10.36
C TYR A 9 6.76 9.57 -10.22
N ASN A 10 7.59 10.51 -10.67
CA ASN A 10 7.37 11.95 -10.59
C ASN A 10 7.01 12.43 -9.17
N GLN A 11 7.89 12.14 -8.21
CA GLN A 11 7.68 12.40 -6.78
C GLN A 11 8.86 13.14 -6.12
N ALA A 12 9.62 13.94 -6.89
CA ALA A 12 10.80 14.67 -6.40
C ALA A 12 10.55 15.47 -5.12
N GLU A 13 9.37 16.07 -4.98
CA GLU A 13 9.01 16.89 -3.81
C GLU A 13 8.78 16.09 -2.52
N VAL A 14 8.45 14.79 -2.64
CA VAL A 14 7.93 14.01 -1.51
C VAL A 14 8.68 12.71 -1.24
N VAL A 15 9.41 12.15 -2.21
CA VAL A 15 10.09 10.86 -2.06
C VAL A 15 11.09 10.84 -0.90
N THR A 16 11.74 11.97 -0.61
CA THR A 16 12.63 12.09 0.57
C THR A 16 11.89 11.92 1.88
N HIS A 17 10.59 12.25 1.94
CA HIS A 17 9.78 12.00 3.14
C HIS A 17 9.62 10.51 3.40
N ALA A 18 9.35 9.71 2.35
CA ALA A 18 9.28 8.26 2.43
C ALA A 18 10.61 7.68 2.93
N LEU A 19 11.71 8.08 2.32
CA LEU A 19 13.06 7.62 2.66
C LEU A 19 13.48 8.00 4.09
N GLU A 20 13.18 9.25 4.53
CA GLU A 20 13.41 9.68 5.92
C GLU A 20 12.57 8.90 6.93
N SER A 21 11.36 8.50 6.58
CA SER A 21 10.52 7.67 7.44
C SER A 21 11.11 6.24 7.59
N ILE A 22 11.70 5.68 6.53
CA ILE A 22 12.46 4.41 6.57
C ILE A 22 13.68 4.56 7.48
N ARG A 23 14.47 5.62 7.27
CA ARG A 23 15.63 5.91 8.12
C ARG A 23 15.24 6.01 9.59
N TYR A 24 14.12 6.68 9.89
CA TYR A 24 13.59 6.76 11.25
C TYR A 24 13.31 5.38 11.83
N GLN A 25 12.63 4.49 11.09
CA GLN A 25 12.34 3.13 11.53
C GLN A 25 13.63 2.37 11.85
N ILE A 26 14.61 2.40 10.96
CA ILE A 26 15.90 1.72 11.12
C ILE A 26 16.66 2.25 12.34
N CYS A 27 16.89 3.57 12.40
CA CYS A 27 17.69 4.17 13.46
C CYS A 27 17.03 4.07 14.84
N ARG A 28 15.69 4.03 14.89
CA ARG A 28 14.97 4.01 16.18
C ARG A 28 14.69 2.60 16.67
N PHE A 29 14.44 1.67 15.79
CA PHE A 29 13.91 0.35 16.14
C PHE A 29 14.68 -0.82 15.50
N GLY A 30 15.57 -0.57 14.52
CA GLY A 30 16.21 -1.59 13.72
C GLY A 30 17.25 -2.42 14.47
N LYS A 31 17.81 -1.90 15.57
CA LYS A 31 18.85 -2.58 16.38
C LYS A 31 19.92 -3.24 15.49
N ASP A 32 20.16 -4.54 15.72
CA ASP A 32 21.19 -5.34 15.03
C ASP A 32 20.67 -6.00 13.72
N GLN A 33 19.54 -5.56 13.21
CA GLN A 33 18.98 -6.11 11.96
C GLN A 33 19.72 -5.54 10.74
N LYS A 34 19.87 -6.37 9.71
CA LYS A 34 20.39 -5.96 8.40
C LYS A 34 19.25 -5.57 7.48
N PHE A 35 19.44 -4.50 6.71
CA PHE A 35 18.43 -3.92 5.84
C PHE A 35 18.88 -3.87 4.39
N GLN A 36 17.96 -4.23 3.49
CA GLN A 36 18.04 -3.90 2.08
C GLN A 36 17.07 -2.76 1.77
N LEU A 37 17.53 -1.77 1.01
CA LEU A 37 16.68 -0.77 0.39
C LEU A 37 16.64 -1.04 -1.12
N ILE A 38 15.44 -1.16 -1.67
CA ILE A 38 15.19 -1.17 -3.11
C ILE A 38 14.42 0.10 -3.44
N VAL A 39 14.93 0.91 -4.37
CA VAL A 39 14.18 2.05 -4.90
C VAL A 39 13.97 1.84 -6.39
N ALA A 40 12.71 1.75 -6.79
CA ALA A 40 12.29 1.51 -8.16
C ALA A 40 11.56 2.75 -8.70
N ASP A 41 12.20 3.47 -9.61
CA ASP A 41 11.63 4.62 -10.30
C ASP A 41 11.13 4.20 -11.70
N ASP A 42 9.88 4.52 -12.01
CA ASP A 42 9.21 4.12 -13.25
C ASP A 42 9.42 5.14 -14.39
N GLY A 43 10.64 5.67 -14.53
CA GLY A 43 11.00 6.61 -15.58
C GLY A 43 10.46 8.00 -15.30
N SER A 44 10.76 8.56 -14.13
CA SER A 44 10.40 9.93 -13.77
C SER A 44 11.05 10.94 -14.72
N GLU A 45 10.29 11.98 -15.06
CA GLU A 45 10.73 13.09 -15.90
C GLU A 45 11.13 14.31 -15.05
N ASP A 46 10.83 14.28 -13.76
CA ASP A 46 11.25 15.28 -12.78
C ASP A 46 12.61 14.89 -12.13
N SER A 47 13.06 15.63 -11.13
CA SER A 47 14.30 15.37 -10.41
C SER A 47 14.21 14.24 -9.36
N SER A 48 13.24 13.31 -9.46
CA SER A 48 13.07 12.22 -8.50
C SER A 48 14.33 11.38 -8.35
N CYS A 49 14.92 10.95 -9.47
CA CYS A 49 16.10 10.09 -9.46
C CYS A 49 17.32 10.78 -8.80
N GLU A 50 17.54 12.06 -9.12
CA GLU A 50 18.63 12.86 -8.53
C GLU A 50 18.48 13.03 -7.03
N VAL A 51 17.27 13.34 -6.59
CA VAL A 51 16.94 13.51 -5.17
C VAL A 51 17.12 12.19 -4.40
N ILE A 52 16.71 11.07 -4.97
CA ILE A 52 16.90 9.73 -4.40
C ILE A 52 18.39 9.41 -4.28
N GLU A 53 19.18 9.65 -5.34
CA GLU A 53 20.63 9.40 -5.34
C GLU A 53 21.35 10.21 -4.26
N GLN A 54 21.03 11.49 -4.14
CA GLN A 54 21.60 12.37 -3.12
C GLN A 54 21.28 11.84 -1.72
N TRP A 55 20.05 11.44 -1.49
CA TRP A 55 19.64 10.91 -0.19
C TRP A 55 20.34 9.58 0.13
N ILE A 56 20.41 8.66 -0.83
CA ILE A 56 21.10 7.37 -0.67
C ILE A 56 22.58 7.59 -0.35
N THR A 57 23.24 8.50 -1.06
CA THR A 57 24.66 8.82 -0.83
C THR A 57 24.93 9.27 0.60
N GLY A 58 24.03 10.06 1.17
CA GLY A 58 24.11 10.56 2.55
C GLY A 58 23.71 9.55 3.64
N ASN A 59 23.10 8.43 3.27
CA ASN A 59 22.53 7.46 4.22
C ASN A 59 22.87 6.00 3.87
N ARG A 60 23.88 5.77 3.04
CA ARG A 60 24.24 4.42 2.54
C ARG A 60 24.67 3.46 3.65
N ASP A 61 25.24 3.98 4.69
CA ASP A 61 25.82 3.26 5.82
C ASP A 61 24.78 2.55 6.71
N ILE A 62 23.52 2.96 6.66
CA ILE A 62 22.43 2.30 7.43
C ILE A 62 21.89 1.03 6.74
N PHE A 63 22.31 0.75 5.51
CA PHE A 63 21.86 -0.39 4.72
C PHE A 63 23.01 -1.36 4.44
N GLU A 64 22.77 -2.65 4.63
CA GLU A 64 23.64 -3.72 4.15
C GLU A 64 23.71 -3.70 2.61
N ARG A 65 22.54 -3.47 1.97
CA ARG A 65 22.40 -3.47 0.52
C ARG A 65 21.44 -2.36 0.05
N VAL A 66 21.81 -1.71 -1.06
CA VAL A 66 20.93 -0.77 -1.78
C VAL A 66 20.90 -1.17 -3.25
N ASP A 67 19.71 -1.37 -3.77
CA ASP A 67 19.44 -1.66 -5.17
C ASP A 67 18.57 -0.54 -5.77
N LYS A 68 18.96 -0.03 -6.94
CA LYS A 68 18.28 1.04 -7.65
C LYS A 68 17.83 0.53 -9.01
N LEU A 69 16.54 0.66 -9.30
CA LEU A 69 15.92 0.32 -10.57
C LEU A 69 15.33 1.59 -11.16
N PHE A 70 16.17 2.38 -11.84
CA PHE A 70 15.76 3.62 -12.49
C PHE A 70 15.55 3.35 -13.98
N ARG A 71 14.31 3.48 -14.43
CA ARG A 71 13.94 3.25 -15.81
C ARG A 71 14.14 4.51 -16.66
N GLU A 72 14.44 4.32 -17.94
CA GLU A 72 14.48 5.41 -18.89
C GLU A 72 13.08 5.89 -19.30
N LYS A 73 12.07 5.02 -19.24
CA LYS A 73 10.69 5.31 -19.67
C LYS A 73 9.68 4.63 -18.77
N ASN A 74 8.56 5.31 -18.55
CA ASN A 74 7.43 4.78 -17.80
C ASN A 74 6.89 3.49 -18.42
N ALA A 75 6.93 2.41 -17.65
CA ALA A 75 6.42 1.09 -18.05
C ALA A 75 5.13 0.69 -17.33
N GLY A 76 4.70 1.48 -16.35
CA GLY A 76 3.52 1.27 -15.54
C GLY A 76 3.83 0.65 -14.19
N ILE A 77 3.01 1.00 -13.19
CA ILE A 77 3.24 0.63 -11.79
C ILE A 77 3.38 -0.88 -11.58
N CYS A 78 2.63 -1.72 -12.30
CA CYS A 78 2.72 -3.18 -12.17
C CYS A 78 4.10 -3.72 -12.58
N LYS A 79 4.67 -3.22 -13.66
CA LYS A 79 6.00 -3.64 -14.11
C LYS A 79 7.08 -3.18 -13.16
N ASN A 80 7.02 -1.92 -12.73
CA ASN A 80 7.96 -1.36 -11.76
C ASN A 80 7.92 -2.13 -10.44
N TYR A 81 6.72 -2.44 -9.96
CA TYR A 81 6.47 -3.20 -8.75
C TYR A 81 7.01 -4.64 -8.84
N ALA A 82 6.66 -5.38 -9.90
CA ALA A 82 7.09 -6.77 -10.07
C ALA A 82 8.62 -6.91 -10.17
N GLU A 83 9.29 -6.02 -10.90
CA GLU A 83 10.75 -6.05 -11.03
C GLU A 83 11.45 -5.68 -9.72
N ALA A 84 10.90 -4.72 -8.95
CA ALA A 84 11.40 -4.42 -7.63
C ALA A 84 11.27 -5.60 -6.67
N LEU A 85 10.15 -6.32 -6.71
CA LEU A 85 9.94 -7.49 -5.86
C LEU A 85 10.84 -8.67 -6.23
N ARG A 86 11.19 -8.86 -7.50
CA ARG A 86 12.10 -9.94 -7.95
C ARG A 86 13.49 -9.87 -7.33
N ILE A 87 13.96 -8.67 -6.97
CA ILE A 87 15.30 -8.50 -6.40
C ILE A 87 15.31 -8.41 -4.86
N VAL A 88 14.20 -8.66 -4.20
CA VAL A 88 14.11 -8.78 -2.74
C VAL A 88 15.00 -9.90 -2.26
N LYS A 89 15.91 -9.62 -1.31
CA LYS A 89 16.83 -10.56 -0.70
C LYS A 89 16.52 -10.88 0.76
N GLY A 90 15.79 -9.98 1.43
CA GLY A 90 15.35 -10.21 2.81
C GLY A 90 14.26 -11.26 2.88
N ASP A 91 14.22 -12.02 3.98
CA ASP A 91 13.20 -13.05 4.22
C ASP A 91 11.81 -12.42 4.42
N ARG A 92 11.81 -11.17 4.85
CA ARG A 92 10.61 -10.35 5.10
C ARG A 92 10.76 -9.02 4.37
N PHE A 93 9.67 -8.52 3.82
CA PHE A 93 9.69 -7.25 3.09
C PHE A 93 8.40 -6.45 3.27
N VAL A 94 8.51 -5.16 2.99
CA VAL A 94 7.38 -4.22 2.93
C VAL A 94 7.56 -3.30 1.72
N VAL A 95 6.44 -2.91 1.12
CA VAL A 95 6.42 -1.93 0.03
C VAL A 95 5.85 -0.62 0.55
N LEU A 96 6.51 0.48 0.20
CA LEU A 96 6.08 1.85 0.47
C LEU A 96 6.06 2.62 -0.85
N ASN A 97 4.95 3.28 -1.16
CA ASN A 97 4.95 4.22 -2.28
C ASN A 97 5.78 5.46 -1.91
N GLY A 98 6.48 6.05 -2.86
CA GLY A 98 7.39 7.17 -2.61
C GLY A 98 6.70 8.46 -2.15
N ASP A 99 5.38 8.55 -2.21
CA ASP A 99 4.60 9.65 -1.65
C ASP A 99 4.05 9.38 -0.24
N ASP A 100 4.15 8.14 0.26
CA ASP A 100 3.68 7.73 1.58
C ASP A 100 4.80 7.79 2.64
N LEU A 101 4.45 7.65 3.93
CA LEU A 101 5.41 7.57 5.03
C LEU A 101 5.10 6.39 5.94
N PHE A 102 6.14 5.78 6.51
CA PHE A 102 5.93 4.99 7.72
C PHE A 102 5.55 5.91 8.88
N SER A 103 4.70 5.43 9.76
CA SER A 103 4.29 6.10 10.98
C SER A 103 5.41 6.03 12.05
N PRO A 104 5.26 6.75 13.18
CA PRO A 104 6.24 6.71 14.27
C PRO A 104 6.29 5.40 15.05
N TYR A 105 5.41 4.43 14.76
CA TYR A 105 5.34 3.17 15.50
C TYR A 105 6.36 2.16 14.98
N ASN A 106 6.86 1.31 15.89
CA ASN A 106 7.83 0.27 15.59
C ASN A 106 7.28 -0.76 14.60
N LEU A 107 7.67 -0.65 13.33
CA LEU A 107 7.28 -1.59 12.28
C LEU A 107 7.80 -3.01 12.56
N PHE A 108 9.00 -3.12 13.12
CA PHE A 108 9.63 -4.42 13.39
C PHE A 108 8.92 -5.19 14.50
N GLY A 109 8.17 -4.50 15.38
CA GLY A 109 7.34 -5.16 16.39
C GLY A 109 6.17 -5.98 15.82
N VAL A 110 5.83 -5.80 14.53
CA VAL A 110 4.83 -6.64 13.85
C VAL A 110 5.47 -7.70 12.96
N THR A 111 6.76 -7.61 12.68
CA THR A 111 7.44 -8.63 11.86
C THR A 111 7.56 -9.97 12.57
N ASP A 112 7.53 -10.00 13.90
CA ASP A 112 7.56 -11.23 14.69
C ASP A 112 6.27 -12.05 14.49
N LEU A 113 5.16 -11.38 14.14
CA LEU A 113 3.93 -12.08 13.80
C LEU A 113 4.07 -12.91 12.51
N LEU A 114 5.06 -12.64 11.66
CA LEU A 114 5.35 -13.45 10.48
C LEU A 114 5.95 -14.83 10.82
N ASP A 115 6.25 -15.12 12.05
CA ASP A 115 6.58 -16.48 12.49
C ASP A 115 5.32 -17.38 12.55
N GLU A 116 4.15 -16.76 12.74
CA GLU A 116 2.85 -17.45 12.81
C GLU A 116 1.97 -17.19 11.56
N TYR A 117 2.20 -16.08 10.88
CA TYR A 117 1.39 -15.64 9.74
C TYR A 117 2.25 -15.42 8.49
N ASP A 118 1.66 -15.62 7.35
CA ASP A 118 2.34 -15.45 6.05
C ASP A 118 2.33 -13.97 5.59
N ILE A 119 1.28 -13.23 6.00
CA ILE A 119 1.11 -11.81 5.74
C ILE A 119 0.56 -11.11 6.99
N VAL A 120 1.14 -9.96 7.32
CA VAL A 120 0.63 -9.06 8.36
C VAL A 120 0.18 -7.76 7.73
N CYS A 121 -1.14 -7.56 7.66
CA CYS A 121 -1.74 -6.32 7.19
C CYS A 121 -1.88 -5.33 8.36
N THR A 122 -1.65 -4.05 8.07
CA THR A 122 -1.73 -2.99 9.08
C THR A 122 -2.69 -1.89 8.69
N ALA A 123 -3.08 -1.06 9.64
CA ALA A 123 -3.88 0.12 9.40
C ALA A 123 -3.06 1.23 8.73
N PHE A 124 -3.76 2.21 8.14
CA PHE A 124 -3.17 3.43 7.60
C PHE A 124 -4.01 4.65 7.99
N ILE A 125 -3.36 5.82 8.00
CA ILE A 125 -4.02 7.12 8.19
C ILE A 125 -3.76 7.96 6.95
N LYS A 126 -4.81 8.60 6.42
CA LYS A 126 -4.70 9.52 5.29
C LYS A 126 -4.25 10.89 5.74
N PHE A 127 -3.42 11.56 4.93
CA PHE A 127 -3.00 12.94 5.15
C PHE A 127 -2.84 13.71 3.85
N THR A 128 -2.88 15.04 3.91
CA THR A 128 -2.68 15.94 2.78
C THR A 128 -1.20 16.27 2.55
N GLY A 129 -0.88 16.89 1.42
CA GLY A 129 0.46 17.42 1.14
C GLY A 129 0.96 18.44 2.17
N SER A 130 0.06 19.18 2.84
CA SER A 130 0.39 20.11 3.93
C SER A 130 0.76 19.39 5.24
N GLY A 131 0.50 18.10 5.36
CA GLY A 131 0.74 17.31 6.57
C GLY A 131 -0.51 17.16 7.45
N ASP A 132 -1.64 17.73 7.05
CA ASP A 132 -2.88 17.64 7.82
C ASP A 132 -3.47 16.24 7.69
N MET A 133 -3.74 15.62 8.83
CA MET A 133 -4.37 14.32 8.87
C MET A 133 -5.84 14.42 8.52
N ILE A 134 -6.28 13.57 7.59
CA ILE A 134 -7.67 13.53 7.13
C ILE A 134 -8.44 12.51 7.96
N ARG A 135 -9.40 12.98 8.73
CA ARG A 135 -10.41 12.13 9.36
C ARG A 135 -11.51 11.82 8.35
N THR A 136 -11.46 10.66 7.73
CA THR A 136 -12.61 10.13 7.00
C THR A 136 -13.16 8.95 7.76
N TYR A 137 -14.41 9.03 8.14
CA TYR A 137 -15.12 7.95 8.83
C TYR A 137 -15.04 6.62 8.06
N ALA A 138 -15.15 6.70 6.73
CA ALA A 138 -15.02 5.53 5.87
C ALA A 138 -13.65 4.84 5.97
N THR A 139 -12.55 5.60 6.12
CA THR A 139 -11.20 5.02 6.23
C THR A 139 -11.04 4.21 7.51
N TYR A 140 -11.56 4.72 8.62
CA TYR A 140 -11.56 4.00 9.89
C TYR A 140 -12.38 2.74 9.83
N LEU A 141 -13.59 2.88 9.28
CA LEU A 141 -14.50 1.77 9.16
C LEU A 141 -13.88 0.65 8.33
N ASP A 142 -13.26 0.97 7.20
CA ASP A 142 -12.60 0.01 6.35
C ASP A 142 -11.51 -0.77 7.11
N VAL A 143 -10.65 -0.09 7.84
CA VAL A 143 -9.55 -0.73 8.58
C VAL A 143 -10.06 -1.54 9.76
N VAL A 144 -10.96 -1.00 10.56
CA VAL A 144 -11.50 -1.72 11.73
C VAL A 144 -12.29 -2.96 11.29
N LEU A 145 -13.10 -2.84 10.25
CA LEU A 145 -13.90 -3.96 9.75
C LEU A 145 -13.08 -5.11 9.19
N GLN A 146 -11.88 -4.85 8.65
CA GLN A 146 -10.97 -5.91 8.18
C GLN A 146 -10.65 -6.93 9.29
N ASN A 147 -10.61 -6.51 10.54
CA ASN A 147 -10.36 -7.41 11.66
C ASN A 147 -11.47 -8.44 11.90
N PHE A 148 -12.65 -8.20 11.38
CA PHE A 148 -13.78 -9.14 11.49
C PHE A 148 -13.86 -10.09 10.28
N ILE A 149 -13.04 -9.91 9.26
CA ILE A 149 -12.97 -10.77 8.08
C ILE A 149 -11.95 -11.88 8.35
N ARG A 150 -12.40 -13.12 8.49
CA ARG A 150 -11.58 -14.28 8.86
C ARG A 150 -11.84 -15.49 7.97
N GLY A 151 -10.84 -16.38 7.87
CA GLY A 151 -10.96 -17.69 7.22
C GLY A 151 -11.42 -17.61 5.77
N GLY A 152 -12.35 -18.45 5.35
CA GLY A 152 -12.88 -18.51 3.98
C GLY A 152 -13.55 -17.20 3.51
N ILE A 153 -14.04 -16.36 4.45
CA ILE A 153 -14.57 -15.03 4.13
C ILE A 153 -13.43 -14.12 3.70
N LEU A 154 -12.26 -14.21 4.33
CA LEU A 154 -11.10 -13.41 3.97
C LEU A 154 -10.69 -13.64 2.51
N ARG A 155 -10.52 -14.90 2.11
CA ARG A 155 -10.16 -15.26 0.72
C ARG A 155 -11.15 -14.66 -0.30
N ARG A 156 -12.44 -14.83 -0.08
CA ARG A 156 -13.48 -14.27 -0.93
C ARG A 156 -13.50 -12.75 -0.94
N SER A 157 -13.23 -12.13 0.21
CA SER A 157 -13.16 -10.66 0.33
C SER A 157 -11.98 -10.09 -0.46
N ILE A 158 -10.83 -10.74 -0.45
CA ILE A 158 -9.67 -10.37 -1.27
C ILE A 158 -10.02 -10.43 -2.75
N LYS A 159 -10.61 -11.51 -3.21
CA LYS A 159 -11.03 -11.68 -4.61
C LYS A 159 -12.06 -10.64 -5.06
N LEU A 160 -12.96 -10.23 -4.17
CA LEU A 160 -13.88 -9.11 -4.42
C LEU A 160 -13.21 -7.73 -4.30
N GLY A 161 -11.96 -7.66 -3.82
CA GLY A 161 -11.28 -6.40 -3.52
C GLY A 161 -11.88 -5.65 -2.33
N CYS A 162 -12.47 -6.39 -1.39
CA CYS A 162 -13.04 -5.84 -0.16
C CYS A 162 -12.05 -5.81 1.00
N ALA A 163 -10.92 -6.50 0.90
CA ALA A 163 -9.85 -6.45 1.89
C ALA A 163 -8.91 -5.27 1.59
N VAL A 164 -8.56 -4.52 2.63
CA VAL A 164 -7.58 -3.44 2.52
C VAL A 164 -6.18 -4.05 2.54
N MET A 165 -5.39 -3.71 1.53
CA MET A 165 -4.07 -4.31 1.32
C MET A 165 -2.95 -3.27 1.26
N GLY A 166 -3.29 -2.01 1.52
CA GLY A 166 -2.38 -0.88 1.33
C GLY A 166 -1.12 -0.90 2.18
N THR A 167 -1.09 -1.73 3.24
CA THR A 167 0.11 -1.88 4.04
C THR A 167 0.19 -3.30 4.57
N ALA A 168 1.05 -4.08 3.97
CA ALA A 168 1.31 -5.42 4.45
C ALA A 168 2.82 -5.67 4.52
N VAL A 169 3.22 -6.42 5.54
CA VAL A 169 4.54 -7.02 5.64
C VAL A 169 4.39 -8.48 5.22
N TYR A 170 5.27 -8.93 4.35
CA TYR A 170 5.18 -10.22 3.69
C TYR A 170 6.38 -11.10 3.99
N GLN A 171 6.18 -12.40 3.99
CA GLN A 171 7.26 -13.37 3.80
C GLN A 171 7.65 -13.40 2.31
N LYS A 172 8.96 -13.44 2.04
CA LYS A 172 9.50 -13.47 0.66
C LYS A 172 9.07 -14.70 -0.12
N GLU A 173 8.88 -15.81 0.55
CA GLU A 173 8.49 -17.10 -0.04
C GLU A 173 7.18 -17.05 -0.84
N LEU A 174 6.34 -16.05 -0.56
CA LEU A 174 5.10 -15.80 -1.30
C LEU A 174 5.35 -15.23 -2.70
N LEU A 175 6.57 -14.76 -3.00
CA LEU A 175 6.93 -14.16 -4.28
C LEU A 175 7.47 -15.23 -5.23
N THR A 176 6.60 -15.82 -6.03
CA THR A 176 6.94 -16.78 -7.07
C THR A 176 6.95 -16.14 -8.46
N GLU A 177 7.52 -16.80 -9.46
CA GLU A 177 7.49 -16.30 -10.84
C GLU A 177 6.05 -16.19 -11.36
N GLU A 178 5.16 -17.10 -10.95
CA GLU A 178 3.74 -17.06 -11.31
C GLU A 178 3.04 -15.81 -10.76
N VAL A 179 3.43 -15.36 -9.55
CA VAL A 179 2.93 -14.09 -8.98
C VAL A 179 3.41 -12.92 -9.83
N PHE A 180 4.68 -12.88 -10.22
CA PHE A 180 5.20 -11.81 -11.06
C PHE A 180 4.57 -11.80 -12.44
N ASP A 181 4.43 -12.94 -13.08
CA ASP A 181 3.81 -13.06 -14.40
C ASP A 181 2.34 -12.64 -14.37
N PHE A 182 1.64 -12.92 -13.26
CA PHE A 182 0.27 -12.48 -13.10
C PHE A 182 0.16 -10.96 -12.94
N ILE A 183 1.04 -10.34 -12.14
CA ILE A 183 1.10 -8.87 -11.99
C ILE A 183 1.38 -8.20 -13.32
N LEU A 184 2.30 -8.74 -14.13
CA LEU A 184 2.73 -8.18 -15.42
C LEU A 184 1.63 -8.18 -16.50
N ARG A 185 0.53 -8.88 -16.28
CA ARG A 185 -0.67 -8.83 -17.16
C ARG A 185 -1.41 -7.52 -17.08
N PHE A 186 -1.14 -6.70 -16.05
CA PHE A 186 -1.82 -5.45 -15.74
C PHE A 186 -0.85 -4.27 -15.74
N ARG A 187 -1.40 -3.07 -15.73
CA ARG A 187 -0.60 -1.83 -15.68
C ARG A 187 -0.76 -1.06 -14.37
N THR A 188 -1.91 -1.15 -13.69
CA THR A 188 -2.29 -0.25 -12.59
C THR A 188 -2.77 -0.93 -11.31
N VAL A 189 -3.00 -2.24 -11.30
CA VAL A 189 -3.59 -2.99 -10.16
C VAL A 189 -2.55 -3.90 -9.48
N ASN A 190 -1.33 -3.38 -9.30
CA ASN A 190 -0.17 -4.11 -8.81
C ASN A 190 -0.40 -4.86 -7.49
N ASP A 191 -0.85 -4.17 -6.45
CA ASP A 191 -1.10 -4.72 -5.12
C ASP A 191 -2.23 -5.74 -5.13
N ARG A 192 -3.34 -5.41 -5.79
CA ARG A 192 -4.48 -6.31 -5.89
C ARG A 192 -4.16 -7.57 -6.69
N ALA A 193 -3.47 -7.45 -7.83
CA ALA A 193 -3.06 -8.60 -8.64
C ALA A 193 -2.10 -9.50 -7.85
N CYS A 194 -1.10 -8.92 -7.18
CA CYS A 194 -0.17 -9.64 -6.33
C CYS A 194 -0.91 -10.46 -5.26
N PHE A 195 -1.76 -9.81 -4.49
CA PHE A 195 -2.46 -10.45 -3.37
C PHE A 195 -3.46 -11.51 -3.83
N GLN A 196 -4.20 -11.24 -4.91
CA GLN A 196 -5.15 -12.21 -5.48
C GLN A 196 -4.43 -13.47 -5.91
N LYS A 197 -3.30 -13.35 -6.61
CA LYS A 197 -2.53 -14.51 -7.05
C LYS A 197 -1.93 -15.28 -5.87
N ILE A 198 -1.37 -14.59 -4.87
CA ILE A 198 -0.90 -15.23 -3.64
C ILE A 198 -2.03 -16.05 -2.98
N VAL A 199 -3.23 -15.47 -2.87
CA VAL A 199 -4.40 -16.17 -2.30
C VAL A 199 -4.82 -17.37 -3.14
N ASP A 200 -4.66 -17.32 -4.45
CA ASP A 200 -4.99 -18.46 -5.34
C ASP A 200 -3.99 -19.60 -5.21
N ASP A 201 -2.71 -19.27 -5.05
CA ASP A 201 -1.63 -20.24 -4.95
C ASP A 201 -1.52 -20.90 -3.56
N HIS A 202 -2.03 -20.25 -2.51
CA HIS A 202 -1.90 -20.74 -1.14
C HIS A 202 -3.27 -20.97 -0.49
N GLU A 203 -3.70 -22.22 -0.41
CA GLU A 203 -5.02 -22.57 0.17
C GLU A 203 -5.13 -22.24 1.66
N GLU A 204 -4.06 -22.41 2.41
CA GLU A 204 -3.99 -22.21 3.86
C GLU A 204 -3.33 -20.88 4.26
N LEU A 205 -3.41 -19.86 3.40
CA LEU A 205 -2.79 -18.55 3.65
C LEU A 205 -3.27 -17.96 4.99
N ARG A 206 -2.33 -17.70 5.89
CA ARG A 206 -2.58 -17.11 7.21
C ARG A 206 -2.31 -15.61 7.16
N VAL A 207 -3.36 -14.81 7.28
CA VAL A 207 -3.28 -13.35 7.27
C VAL A 207 -3.69 -12.79 8.62
N CYS A 208 -2.84 -11.95 9.19
CA CYS A 208 -3.13 -11.20 10.40
C CYS A 208 -3.42 -9.72 10.08
N TYR A 209 -4.36 -9.14 10.80
CA TYR A 209 -4.65 -7.70 10.74
C TYR A 209 -4.32 -7.04 12.07
N VAL A 210 -3.46 -6.03 12.03
CA VAL A 210 -3.05 -5.24 13.20
C VAL A 210 -3.68 -3.85 13.13
N ASN A 211 -4.51 -3.51 14.11
CA ASN A 211 -5.18 -2.20 14.23
C ASN A 211 -4.22 -1.11 14.70
N ARG A 212 -3.06 -1.01 14.07
CA ARG A 212 -2.11 0.07 14.33
C ARG A 212 -1.71 0.68 12.99
N PRO A 213 -1.77 2.00 12.85
CA PRO A 213 -1.42 2.64 11.59
C PRO A 213 0.10 2.67 11.44
N PHE A 214 0.62 1.84 10.53
CA PHE A 214 2.05 1.85 10.18
C PHE A 214 2.34 2.68 8.94
N ILE A 215 1.31 3.04 8.17
CA ILE A 215 1.46 3.94 7.02
C ILE A 215 0.63 5.21 7.19
N LEU A 216 1.24 6.32 6.85
CA LEU A 216 0.59 7.58 6.57
C LEU A 216 0.45 7.70 5.05
N TYR A 217 -0.78 7.53 4.56
CA TYR A 217 -1.13 7.50 3.15
C TYR A 217 -1.39 8.92 2.64
N ARG A 218 -0.59 9.40 1.69
CA ARG A 218 -0.72 10.75 1.15
C ARG A 218 -1.84 10.82 0.11
N ILE A 219 -2.72 11.80 0.25
CA ILE A 219 -3.72 12.13 -0.76
C ILE A 219 -3.13 13.24 -1.65
N SER A 220 -2.90 12.91 -2.91
CA SER A 220 -2.49 13.85 -3.95
C SER A 220 -3.50 13.88 -5.09
N GLU A 221 -3.47 14.96 -5.88
CA GLU A 221 -4.36 15.09 -7.05
C GLU A 221 -4.06 14.04 -8.11
N ASN A 222 -2.80 13.63 -8.24
CA ASN A 222 -2.32 12.66 -9.24
C ASN A 222 -2.48 11.20 -8.79
N SER A 223 -2.89 10.94 -7.55
CA SER A 223 -3.07 9.58 -7.04
C SER A 223 -4.11 8.82 -7.87
N ILE A 224 -3.82 7.56 -8.21
CA ILE A 224 -4.78 6.65 -8.88
C ILE A 224 -6.07 6.50 -8.05
N SER A 225 -5.99 6.67 -6.74
CA SER A 225 -7.14 6.67 -5.84
C SER A 225 -8.05 7.88 -6.04
N ASN A 226 -7.55 8.98 -6.63
CA ASN A 226 -8.33 10.18 -6.89
C ASN A 226 -9.28 9.96 -8.08
N PHE A 227 -10.53 10.42 -7.96
CA PHE A 227 -11.54 10.29 -9.01
C PHE A 227 -11.17 10.98 -10.33
N ASN A 228 -10.38 12.04 -10.27
CA ASN A 228 -9.99 12.84 -11.44
C ASN A 228 -8.69 12.36 -12.09
N SER A 229 -8.03 11.34 -11.55
CA SER A 229 -6.79 10.82 -12.12
C SER A 229 -7.02 10.22 -13.52
N PRO A 230 -6.17 10.53 -14.51
CA PRO A 230 -6.27 9.96 -15.85
C PRO A 230 -6.14 8.44 -15.86
N ASN A 231 -5.40 7.87 -14.92
CA ASN A 231 -5.21 6.42 -14.79
C ASN A 231 -6.40 5.71 -14.13
N ARG A 232 -7.36 6.45 -13.55
CA ARG A 232 -8.51 5.86 -12.84
C ARG A 232 -9.38 5.00 -13.75
N ARG A 233 -9.56 5.40 -14.99
CA ARG A 233 -10.36 4.63 -15.96
C ARG A 233 -9.73 3.27 -16.24
N LEU A 234 -8.43 3.25 -16.55
CA LEU A 234 -7.68 2.02 -16.78
C LEU A 234 -7.70 1.12 -15.55
N HIS A 235 -7.44 1.68 -14.36
CA HIS A 235 -7.49 0.95 -13.11
C HIS A 235 -8.85 0.25 -12.90
N ASN A 236 -9.96 0.95 -13.11
CA ASN A 236 -11.28 0.35 -12.96
C ASN A 236 -11.57 -0.72 -14.04
N GLN A 237 -11.03 -0.58 -15.24
CA GLN A 237 -11.14 -1.61 -16.29
C GLN A 237 -10.38 -2.87 -15.90
N GLU A 238 -9.17 -2.74 -15.38
CA GLU A 238 -8.37 -3.88 -14.90
C GLU A 238 -8.99 -4.55 -13.68
N VAL A 239 -9.57 -3.77 -12.74
CA VAL A 239 -10.36 -4.32 -11.64
C VAL A 239 -11.56 -5.12 -12.15
N ALA A 240 -12.27 -4.62 -13.16
CA ALA A 240 -13.38 -5.34 -13.76
C ALA A 240 -12.91 -6.62 -14.47
N GLN A 241 -11.74 -6.59 -15.12
CA GLN A 241 -11.12 -7.74 -15.74
C GLN A 241 -10.79 -8.82 -14.70
N LEU A 242 -10.14 -8.48 -13.60
CA LEU A 242 -9.85 -9.41 -12.50
C LEU A 242 -11.12 -10.10 -11.98
N CYS A 243 -12.20 -9.33 -11.75
CA CYS A 243 -13.47 -9.89 -11.30
C CYS A 243 -14.10 -10.83 -12.34
N ARG A 244 -13.94 -10.52 -13.63
CA ARG A 244 -14.46 -11.36 -14.73
C ARG A 244 -13.71 -12.67 -14.83
N GLU A 245 -12.39 -12.64 -14.77
CA GLU A 245 -11.55 -13.84 -14.83
C GLU A 245 -11.84 -14.76 -13.66
N GLU A 246 -11.86 -14.22 -12.44
CA GLU A 246 -12.22 -14.99 -11.25
C GLU A 246 -13.61 -15.62 -11.35
N ARG A 247 -14.59 -14.88 -11.89
CA ARG A 247 -15.95 -15.38 -12.08
C ARG A 247 -16.03 -16.59 -13.03
N THR A 248 -15.12 -16.71 -14.01
CA THR A 248 -15.13 -17.83 -14.93
C THR A 248 -14.64 -19.15 -14.31
N SER A 249 -13.77 -19.06 -13.31
CA SER A 249 -13.22 -20.22 -12.58
C SER A 249 -14.03 -20.57 -11.32
N GLU A 250 -14.86 -19.65 -10.80
CA GLU A 250 -15.60 -19.83 -9.55
C GLU A 250 -16.77 -20.82 -9.70
N GLN A 251 -16.85 -21.78 -8.80
CA GLN A 251 -17.92 -22.80 -8.80
C GLN A 251 -19.20 -22.35 -8.08
N SER A 252 -19.08 -21.53 -7.04
CA SER A 252 -20.22 -21.03 -6.26
C SER A 252 -21.05 -20.05 -7.08
N VAL A 253 -22.32 -20.40 -7.36
CA VAL A 253 -23.26 -19.53 -8.08
C VAL A 253 -23.44 -18.20 -7.35
N PHE A 254 -23.58 -18.23 -6.01
CA PHE A 254 -23.70 -17.01 -5.20
C PHE A 254 -22.46 -16.12 -5.37
N PHE A 255 -21.27 -16.67 -5.27
CA PHE A 255 -20.05 -15.89 -5.38
C PHE A 255 -19.81 -15.36 -6.81
N ARG A 256 -20.21 -16.13 -7.83
CA ARG A 256 -20.22 -15.65 -9.23
C ARG A 256 -21.11 -14.43 -9.42
N VAL A 257 -22.28 -14.39 -8.78
CA VAL A 257 -23.15 -13.20 -8.81
C VAL A 257 -22.47 -12.02 -8.11
N MET A 258 -21.83 -12.23 -6.98
CA MET A 258 -21.09 -11.19 -6.27
C MET A 258 -19.96 -10.61 -7.12
N LEU A 259 -19.17 -11.46 -7.80
CA LEU A 259 -18.11 -11.02 -8.71
C LEU A 259 -18.66 -10.25 -9.92
N TYR A 260 -19.81 -10.67 -10.46
CA TYR A 260 -20.49 -9.94 -11.55
C TYR A 260 -20.91 -8.52 -11.09
N LEU A 261 -21.53 -8.40 -9.92
CA LEU A 261 -21.90 -7.09 -9.38
C LEU A 261 -20.68 -6.20 -9.13
N GLN A 262 -19.56 -6.78 -8.65
CA GLN A 262 -18.33 -6.05 -8.45
C GLN A 262 -17.69 -5.61 -9.77
N GLU A 263 -17.70 -6.48 -10.80
CA GLU A 263 -17.30 -6.13 -12.17
C GLU A 263 -18.08 -4.91 -12.69
N LYS A 264 -19.42 -4.93 -12.57
CA LYS A 264 -20.27 -3.81 -12.99
C LYS A 264 -20.02 -2.54 -12.18
N SER A 265 -19.83 -2.68 -10.87
CA SER A 265 -19.50 -1.55 -10.00
C SER A 265 -18.17 -0.89 -10.41
N ALA A 266 -17.14 -1.66 -10.72
CA ALA A 266 -15.87 -1.14 -11.21
C ALA A 266 -16.05 -0.39 -12.55
N ALA A 267 -16.79 -0.95 -13.48
CA ALA A 267 -17.06 -0.33 -14.78
C ALA A 267 -17.79 1.03 -14.65
N VAL A 268 -18.79 1.12 -13.77
CA VAL A 268 -19.55 2.38 -13.59
C VAL A 268 -18.76 3.46 -12.83
N ARG A 269 -17.76 3.11 -12.03
CA ARG A 269 -16.90 4.10 -11.34
C ARG A 269 -16.14 4.99 -12.31
N ALA A 270 -15.82 4.51 -13.49
CA ALA A 270 -15.13 5.27 -14.53
C ALA A 270 -16.06 6.15 -15.38
N ASN A 271 -17.40 6.11 -15.13
CA ASN A 271 -18.35 6.86 -15.94
C ASN A 271 -18.33 8.36 -15.58
N PRO A 272 -18.30 9.27 -16.56
CA PRO A 272 -18.35 10.72 -16.31
C PRO A 272 -19.68 11.17 -15.70
N ASN A 273 -20.78 10.46 -15.96
CA ASN A 273 -22.09 10.81 -15.43
C ASN A 273 -22.19 10.45 -13.92
N TYR A 274 -22.50 11.47 -13.12
CA TYR A 274 -22.62 11.32 -11.66
C TYR A 274 -23.70 10.30 -11.25
N PHE A 275 -24.86 10.32 -11.88
CA PHE A 275 -25.95 9.39 -11.57
C PHE A 275 -25.57 7.94 -11.86
N VAL A 276 -24.86 7.68 -12.95
CA VAL A 276 -24.35 6.34 -13.24
C VAL A 276 -23.34 5.91 -12.20
N ARG A 277 -22.50 6.81 -11.71
CA ARG A 277 -21.54 6.52 -10.63
C ARG A 277 -22.20 6.14 -9.30
N LEU A 278 -23.44 6.59 -9.05
CA LEU A 278 -24.20 6.16 -7.83
C LEU A 278 -24.49 4.66 -7.83
N MET A 279 -24.57 4.03 -9.00
CA MET A 279 -24.75 2.57 -9.08
C MET A 279 -23.61 1.77 -8.46
N ARG A 280 -22.45 2.40 -8.18
CA ARG A 280 -21.36 1.77 -7.44
C ARG A 280 -21.77 1.25 -6.05
N PHE A 281 -22.79 1.85 -5.43
CA PHE A 281 -23.27 1.43 -4.12
C PHE A 281 -23.98 0.07 -4.14
N PHE A 282 -24.31 -0.48 -5.31
CA PHE A 282 -24.76 -1.86 -5.48
C PHE A 282 -23.59 -2.87 -5.49
N SER A 283 -22.36 -2.41 -5.23
CA SER A 283 -21.20 -3.28 -5.07
C SER A 283 -21.35 -4.19 -3.84
N PRO A 284 -21.00 -5.47 -3.94
CA PRO A 284 -20.91 -6.37 -2.79
C PRO A 284 -20.07 -5.83 -1.63
N TYR A 285 -19.04 -5.05 -1.91
CA TYR A 285 -18.23 -4.37 -0.92
C TYR A 285 -19.09 -3.59 0.09
N TYR A 286 -19.98 -2.73 -0.37
CA TYR A 286 -20.80 -1.92 0.52
C TYR A 286 -21.80 -2.76 1.35
N PHE A 287 -22.34 -3.83 0.77
CA PHE A 287 -23.23 -4.74 1.49
C PHE A 287 -22.50 -5.54 2.57
N ILE A 288 -21.31 -6.06 2.26
CA ILE A 288 -20.47 -6.77 3.23
C ILE A 288 -20.05 -5.82 4.36
N MET A 289 -19.59 -4.61 4.03
CA MET A 289 -19.17 -3.63 5.02
C MET A 289 -20.33 -3.16 5.90
N LEU A 290 -21.51 -2.92 5.33
CA LEU A 290 -22.71 -2.57 6.09
C LEU A 290 -23.10 -3.71 7.05
N TRP A 291 -23.12 -4.95 6.56
CA TRP A 291 -23.45 -6.11 7.39
C TRP A 291 -22.46 -6.28 8.55
N LEU A 292 -21.15 -6.19 8.28
CA LEU A 292 -20.11 -6.26 9.31
C LEU A 292 -20.25 -5.12 10.32
N PHE A 293 -20.53 -3.90 9.85
CA PHE A 293 -20.76 -2.74 10.70
C PHE A 293 -21.93 -2.96 11.66
N LEU A 294 -23.09 -3.36 11.15
CA LEU A 294 -24.27 -3.58 11.97
C LEU A 294 -24.06 -4.71 12.99
N LYS A 295 -23.41 -5.79 12.56
CA LYS A 295 -23.12 -6.93 13.43
C LYS A 295 -22.14 -6.59 14.56
N ASN A 296 -21.15 -5.73 14.31
CA ASN A 296 -20.04 -5.45 15.22
C ASN A 296 -20.04 -3.99 15.73
N TYR A 297 -21.16 -3.27 15.63
CA TYR A 297 -21.23 -1.83 15.89
C TYR A 297 -20.58 -1.38 17.20
N ARG A 298 -20.90 -2.06 18.31
CA ARG A 298 -20.36 -1.70 19.64
C ARG A 298 -18.86 -1.85 19.71
N GLU A 299 -18.33 -2.92 19.14
CA GLU A 299 -16.91 -3.20 19.11
C GLU A 299 -16.16 -2.18 18.22
N ILE A 300 -16.73 -1.85 17.06
CA ILE A 300 -16.16 -0.86 16.13
C ILE A 300 -16.05 0.52 16.81
N VAL A 301 -17.10 0.97 17.51
CA VAL A 301 -17.07 2.24 18.22
C VAL A 301 -16.03 2.24 19.36
N ARG A 302 -15.95 1.12 20.10
CA ARG A 302 -14.92 0.99 21.14
C ARG A 302 -13.52 1.07 20.54
N MET A 303 -13.24 0.32 19.49
CA MET A 303 -11.93 0.29 18.81
C MET A 303 -11.57 1.65 18.21
N GLU A 304 -12.54 2.42 17.69
CA GLU A 304 -12.30 3.77 17.20
C GLU A 304 -11.76 4.68 18.31
N HIS A 305 -12.41 4.71 19.45
CA HIS A 305 -12.00 5.58 20.56
C HIS A 305 -10.73 5.12 21.27
N GLU A 306 -10.58 3.83 21.51
CA GLU A 306 -9.46 3.30 22.28
C GLU A 306 -8.17 3.18 21.47
N LEU A 307 -8.27 2.91 20.17
CA LEU A 307 -7.11 2.59 19.33
C LEU A 307 -6.74 3.70 18.35
N ILE A 308 -7.72 4.38 17.75
CA ILE A 308 -7.45 5.27 16.62
C ILE A 308 -7.20 6.71 17.09
N ASP A 309 -8.04 7.23 17.97
CA ASP A 309 -7.92 8.61 18.45
C ASP A 309 -6.55 8.95 19.07
N PRO A 310 -5.93 8.08 19.90
CA PRO A 310 -4.60 8.33 20.44
C PRO A 310 -3.51 8.42 19.37
N PHE A 311 -3.65 7.68 18.26
CA PHE A 311 -2.65 7.67 17.19
C PHE A 311 -2.65 8.92 16.34
N TRP A 312 -3.77 9.59 16.23
CA TRP A 312 -3.99 10.70 15.32
C TRP A 312 -3.01 11.86 15.56
N LYS A 313 -2.99 12.37 16.77
CA LYS A 313 -2.10 13.47 17.15
C LYS A 313 -0.63 13.10 16.99
N HIS A 314 -0.26 11.90 17.43
CA HIS A 314 1.11 11.41 17.35
C HIS A 314 1.60 11.31 15.90
N CYS A 315 0.77 10.82 14.99
CA CYS A 315 1.08 10.74 13.57
C CYS A 315 1.18 12.12 12.92
N SER A 316 0.34 13.08 13.29
CA SER A 316 0.39 14.46 12.79
C SER A 316 1.70 15.17 13.18
N ASP A 317 2.07 15.08 14.46
CA ASP A 317 3.33 15.64 14.96
C ASP A 317 4.55 15.00 14.28
N PHE A 318 4.50 13.70 14.03
CA PHE A 318 5.57 12.97 13.37
C PHE A 318 5.70 13.37 11.90
N SER A 319 4.62 13.41 11.13
CA SER A 319 4.61 13.83 9.73
C SER A 319 5.28 15.19 9.55
N SER A 320 4.97 16.15 10.42
CA SER A 320 5.58 17.48 10.43
C SER A 320 7.09 17.44 10.72
N LYS A 321 7.54 16.54 11.59
CA LYS A 321 8.98 16.36 11.89
C LYS A 321 9.74 15.74 10.73
N ILE A 322 9.17 14.76 10.04
CA ILE A 322 9.79 14.14 8.86
C ILE A 322 9.95 15.16 7.75
N LYS A 323 8.93 15.96 7.46
CA LYS A 323 9.00 17.02 6.46
C LYS A 323 10.17 17.99 6.75
N LYS A 324 10.29 18.51 7.99
CA LYS A 324 11.39 19.40 8.37
C LYS A 324 12.78 18.76 8.26
N ARG A 325 12.89 17.44 8.45
CA ARG A 325 14.16 16.72 8.28
C ARG A 325 14.54 16.59 6.81
N ALA A 326 13.58 16.21 5.96
CA ALA A 326 13.78 16.11 4.53
C ALA A 326 14.23 17.48 3.93
N GLU A 327 13.60 18.57 4.34
CA GLU A 327 14.00 19.92 3.94
C GLU A 327 15.44 20.27 4.33
N LYS A 328 15.88 19.89 5.55
CA LYS A 328 17.27 20.09 6.01
C LYS A 328 18.27 19.22 5.23
N SER A 329 17.95 17.97 4.93
CA SER A 329 18.80 17.07 4.14
C SER A 329 19.01 17.62 2.73
N ALA A 330 17.97 18.18 2.11
CA ALA A 330 18.05 18.83 0.81
C ALA A 330 18.91 20.11 0.81
N CYS A 331 18.91 20.87 1.92
CA CYS A 331 19.74 22.09 2.06
C CYS A 331 21.23 21.77 2.29
N CYS A 332 21.56 20.70 3.04
CA CYS A 332 22.97 20.30 3.23
C CYS A 332 23.64 19.78 1.94
N GLY A 333 22.87 19.19 1.03
CA GLY A 333 23.38 18.78 -0.29
C GLY A 333 23.80 19.97 -1.18
N LYS A 334 23.09 21.10 -1.09
CA LYS A 334 23.37 22.30 -1.90
C LYS A 334 24.61 23.10 -1.46
N ASN A 335 25.09 22.91 -0.22
CA ASN A 335 26.27 23.64 0.29
C ASN A 335 27.60 22.91 0.05
N LYS A 336 27.62 21.73 -0.57
CA LYS A 336 28.86 21.03 -0.92
C LYS A 336 29.39 21.35 -2.32
N ASP A 337 28.60 22.02 -3.16
CA ASP A 337 29.00 22.42 -4.52
C ASP A 337 29.61 23.83 -4.60
N HIS A 338 29.92 24.45 -3.46
CA HIS A 338 30.55 25.78 -3.37
C HIS A 338 31.79 25.81 -2.43
N LEU A 339 32.62 24.74 -2.51
CA LEU A 339 33.97 24.82 -1.94
C LEU A 339 34.99 24.22 -2.92
#